data_e7531cb7d884a19dee1138e4dd76de72
#
_entry.id   e7531cb7d884a19dee1138e4dd76de72
#
_cell.length_a   1.000
_cell.length_b   1.000
_cell.length_c   1.000
_cell.angle_alpha   90.00
_cell.angle_beta   90.00
_cell.angle_gamma   90.00
#
_symmetry.space_group_name_H-M   'P 1'
#
loop_
_entity.id
_entity.type
_entity.pdbx_description
1 polymer ?
#
loop_
_entity_poly.entity_id
_entity_poly.type
_entity_poly.pdbx_seq_one_letter_code
_entity_poly.pdbx_strand_id
1 'polypeptide(L)'
;MAKNMNPTKVITGKDTRWSYCNVWDAKSINGGTPKYSVSLIIPKADTATVQKIRTAIEAAYRDGESKLRGNGKTVPPLVAIKNPLRDGDTERPDDPAYANAYFVNANSATAPGVVDAVCNPILTRSEVYSGVYGRASISVYAFNSNGNLGIACGLNNLQKIRDGEPLGSRASAESDFGNEDDEDFLS
;
A
#
# COMPACT_ATOMS: atom_id res chain seq x y z
N MET A 1 2.49 8.30 -28.64
CA MET A 1 2.85 7.60 -27.40
C MET A 1 2.89 8.58 -26.25
N ALA A 2 2.04 8.37 -25.28
CA ALA A 2 2.14 9.13 -24.04
C ALA A 2 3.43 8.73 -23.35
N LYS A 3 4.42 9.61 -23.36
CA LYS A 3 5.60 9.43 -22.54
C LYS A 3 5.15 9.50 -21.09
N ASN A 4 5.54 8.52 -20.29
CA ASN A 4 5.36 8.62 -18.86
C ASN A 4 6.14 9.83 -18.38
N MET A 5 5.44 10.93 -18.18
CA MET A 5 6.03 12.22 -17.82
C MET A 5 6.54 12.23 -16.38
N ASN A 6 6.21 11.21 -15.59
CA ASN A 6 6.64 11.09 -14.21
C ASN A 6 7.08 9.65 -13.91
N PRO A 7 8.39 9.37 -14.02
CA PRO A 7 8.92 8.02 -13.82
C PRO A 7 8.76 7.50 -12.40
N THR A 8 8.50 8.38 -11.42
CA THR A 8 8.29 8.00 -10.03
C THR A 8 6.84 7.71 -9.69
N LYS A 9 5.91 7.96 -10.62
CA LYS A 9 4.50 7.63 -10.45
C LYS A 9 4.22 6.23 -10.99
N VAL A 10 3.55 5.41 -10.19
CA VAL A 10 3.22 4.03 -10.57
C VAL A 10 1.71 3.81 -10.41
N ILE A 11 1.11 3.16 -11.40
CA ILE A 11 -0.24 2.63 -11.29
C ILE A 11 -0.13 1.11 -11.24
N THR A 12 -0.59 0.51 -10.15
CA THR A 12 -0.49 -0.92 -9.93
C THR A 12 -1.49 -1.70 -10.78
N GLY A 13 -1.31 -3.00 -10.90
CA GLY A 13 -2.18 -3.87 -11.68
C GLY A 13 -3.51 -4.17 -10.99
N LYS A 14 -4.40 -4.82 -11.72
CA LYS A 14 -5.76 -5.15 -11.27
C LYS A 14 -5.81 -6.21 -10.17
N ASP A 15 -4.75 -6.99 -10.01
CA ASP A 15 -4.66 -8.04 -9.00
C ASP A 15 -4.01 -7.57 -7.70
N THR A 16 -3.71 -6.28 -7.59
CA THR A 16 -3.26 -5.66 -6.36
C THR A 16 -4.39 -5.73 -5.33
N ARG A 17 -4.08 -6.17 -4.13
CA ARG A 17 -5.06 -6.29 -3.04
C ARG A 17 -4.78 -5.25 -1.98
N TRP A 18 -5.83 -4.63 -1.44
CA TRP A 18 -5.69 -3.58 -0.42
C TRP A 18 -5.84 -4.18 0.96
N SER A 19 -4.88 -3.90 1.83
CA SER A 19 -4.89 -4.34 3.22
C SER A 19 -4.60 -3.15 4.14
N TYR A 20 -4.99 -3.25 5.40
CA TYR A 20 -4.86 -2.14 6.35
C TYR A 20 -5.38 -0.83 5.76
N CYS A 21 -6.63 -0.88 5.27
CA CYS A 21 -7.24 0.16 4.46
C CYS A 21 -7.76 1.29 5.35
N ASN A 22 -7.00 2.37 5.47
CA ASN A 22 -7.34 3.57 6.22
C ASN A 22 -7.49 4.74 5.25
N VAL A 23 -8.44 4.60 4.30
CA VAL A 23 -8.60 5.56 3.20
C VAL A 23 -9.78 6.49 3.37
N TRP A 24 -10.69 6.18 4.30
CA TRP A 24 -11.83 7.04 4.62
C TRP A 24 -11.53 8.00 5.77
N ASP A 25 -10.77 7.55 6.75
CA ASP A 25 -10.40 8.33 7.93
C ASP A 25 -8.90 8.22 8.15
N ALA A 26 -8.26 9.36 8.39
CA ALA A 26 -6.84 9.39 8.70
C ALA A 26 -6.60 8.80 10.09
N LYS A 27 -5.53 8.01 10.22
CA LYS A 27 -5.12 7.43 11.50
C LYS A 27 -3.74 7.89 11.90
N SER A 28 -3.59 8.16 13.19
CA SER A 28 -2.31 8.45 13.79
C SER A 28 -1.62 7.15 14.17
N ILE A 29 -0.35 7.02 13.81
CA ILE A 29 0.51 5.90 14.19
C ILE A 29 1.54 6.43 15.18
N ASN A 30 1.61 5.80 16.35
CA ASN A 30 2.57 6.16 17.43
C ASN A 30 2.49 7.64 17.84
N GLY A 31 1.29 8.22 17.90
CA GLY A 31 1.11 9.61 18.29
C GLY A 31 1.53 10.64 17.25
N GLY A 32 1.88 10.22 16.03
CA GLY A 32 2.23 11.12 14.95
C GLY A 32 1.02 11.79 14.28
N THR A 33 1.29 12.60 13.26
CA THR A 33 0.23 13.25 12.47
C THR A 33 -0.65 12.19 11.81
N PRO A 34 -1.99 12.29 11.92
CA PRO A 34 -2.90 11.36 11.25
C PRO A 34 -2.71 11.36 9.74
N LYS A 35 -2.70 10.16 9.14
CA LYS A 35 -2.55 9.99 7.70
C LYS A 35 -3.51 8.92 7.17
N TYR A 36 -3.89 9.08 5.92
CA TYR A 36 -4.56 8.04 5.15
C TYR A 36 -3.49 7.04 4.68
N SER A 37 -3.79 5.76 4.72
CA SER A 37 -2.81 4.74 4.38
C SER A 37 -3.45 3.47 3.87
N VAL A 38 -2.66 2.69 3.15
CA VAL A 38 -3.04 1.36 2.67
C VAL A 38 -1.79 0.53 2.45
N SER A 39 -1.87 -0.76 2.73
CA SER A 39 -0.84 -1.73 2.35
C SER A 39 -1.28 -2.38 1.02
N LEU A 40 -0.48 -2.21 -0.01
CA LEU A 40 -0.76 -2.73 -1.34
C LEU A 40 -0.04 -4.06 -1.51
N ILE A 41 -0.81 -5.14 -1.59
CA ILE A 41 -0.28 -6.49 -1.78
C ILE A 41 -0.24 -6.76 -3.28
N ILE A 42 0.96 -6.99 -3.81
CA ILE A 42 1.21 -7.13 -5.24
C ILE A 42 1.70 -8.56 -5.49
N PRO A 43 0.94 -9.38 -6.23
CA PRO A 43 1.39 -10.74 -6.52
C PRO A 43 2.76 -10.73 -7.21
N LYS A 44 3.64 -11.63 -6.81
CA LYS A 44 4.96 -11.78 -7.46
C LYS A 44 4.81 -12.15 -8.93
N ALA A 45 3.70 -12.79 -9.30
CA ALA A 45 3.36 -13.11 -10.68
C ALA A 45 3.05 -11.87 -11.53
N ASP A 46 2.65 -10.75 -10.91
CA ASP A 46 2.45 -9.49 -11.61
C ASP A 46 3.79 -8.77 -11.81
N THR A 47 4.59 -9.34 -12.67
CA THR A 47 5.96 -8.85 -12.93
C THR A 47 5.99 -7.44 -13.50
N ALA A 48 4.96 -7.06 -14.25
CA ALA A 48 4.86 -5.71 -14.82
C ALA A 48 4.75 -4.65 -13.72
N THR A 49 3.89 -4.85 -12.73
CA THR A 49 3.76 -3.92 -11.60
C THR A 49 5.03 -3.90 -10.75
N VAL A 50 5.60 -5.06 -10.44
CA VAL A 50 6.83 -5.16 -9.68
C VAL A 50 7.96 -4.39 -10.37
N GLN A 51 8.09 -4.55 -11.68
CA GLN A 51 9.14 -3.86 -12.45
C GLN A 51 8.92 -2.35 -12.49
N LYS A 52 7.67 -1.89 -12.62
CA LYS A 52 7.34 -0.46 -12.57
C LYS A 52 7.75 0.15 -11.22
N ILE A 53 7.48 -0.55 -10.13
CA ILE A 53 7.85 -0.09 -8.80
C ILE A 53 9.36 -0.03 -8.63
N ARG A 54 10.08 -1.05 -9.07
CA ARG A 54 11.55 -1.06 -9.02
C ARG A 54 12.16 0.07 -9.82
N THR A 55 11.65 0.32 -11.01
CA THR A 55 12.10 1.42 -11.87
C THR A 55 11.83 2.77 -11.20
N ALA A 56 10.66 2.92 -10.58
CA ALA A 56 10.30 4.15 -9.87
C ALA A 56 11.18 4.37 -8.64
N ILE A 57 11.55 3.31 -7.93
CA ILE A 57 12.47 3.38 -6.79
C ILE A 57 13.85 3.88 -7.23
N GLU A 58 14.37 3.36 -8.32
CA GLU A 58 15.64 3.81 -8.88
C GLU A 58 15.59 5.28 -9.31
N ALA A 59 14.50 5.68 -9.96
CA ALA A 59 14.30 7.07 -10.37
C ALA A 59 14.23 8.01 -9.15
N ALA A 60 13.49 7.63 -8.13
CA ALA A 60 13.38 8.41 -6.89
C ALA A 60 14.73 8.51 -6.16
N TYR A 61 15.52 7.44 -6.19
CA TYR A 61 16.85 7.42 -5.61
C TYR A 61 17.77 8.43 -6.32
N ARG A 62 17.76 8.45 -7.63
CA ARG A 62 18.55 9.41 -8.43
C ARG A 62 18.10 10.85 -8.23
N ASP A 63 16.78 11.08 -8.27
CA ASP A 63 16.21 12.41 -8.10
C ASP A 63 16.42 12.96 -6.70
N GLY A 64 16.53 12.07 -5.71
CA GLY A 64 16.68 12.43 -4.30
C GLY A 64 18.10 12.38 -3.76
N GLU A 65 19.12 12.31 -4.59
CA GLU A 65 20.51 12.20 -4.15
C GLU A 65 20.93 13.27 -3.13
N SER A 66 20.53 14.52 -3.33
CA SER A 66 20.87 15.58 -2.40
C SER A 66 20.22 15.42 -1.03
N LYS A 67 18.98 14.92 -0.98
CA LYS A 67 18.31 14.61 0.28
C LYS A 67 18.98 13.43 1.00
N LEU A 68 19.31 12.38 0.25
CA LEU A 68 19.92 11.17 0.79
C LEU A 68 21.36 11.39 1.25
N ARG A 69 22.07 12.30 0.60
CA ARG A 69 23.39 12.71 1.02
C ARG A 69 23.35 13.50 2.33
N GLY A 70 22.34 14.37 2.47
CA GLY A 70 22.23 15.27 3.64
C GLY A 70 23.48 16.08 3.82
N ASN A 71 24.08 16.01 5.01
CA ASN A 71 25.36 16.66 5.33
C ASN A 71 26.58 15.79 5.02
N GLY A 72 26.37 14.59 4.48
CA GLY A 72 27.43 13.66 4.11
C GLY A 72 28.13 14.01 2.81
N LYS A 73 29.25 13.35 2.56
CA LYS A 73 30.04 13.54 1.33
C LYS A 73 29.57 12.65 0.18
N THR A 74 28.89 11.56 0.51
CA THR A 74 28.46 10.57 -0.47
C THR A 74 26.99 10.19 -0.25
N VAL A 75 26.34 9.77 -1.35
CA VAL A 75 24.97 9.22 -1.27
C VAL A 75 25.07 7.77 -0.79
N PRO A 76 24.35 7.39 0.27
CA PRO A 76 24.32 5.99 0.69
C PRO A 76 23.83 5.08 -0.44
N PRO A 77 24.36 3.86 -0.58
CA PRO A 77 23.86 2.94 -1.59
C PRO A 77 22.39 2.56 -1.33
N LEU A 78 21.66 2.30 -2.42
CA LEU A 78 20.21 1.98 -2.32
C LEU A 78 19.94 0.81 -1.38
N VAL A 79 20.81 -0.19 -1.33
CA VAL A 79 20.66 -1.36 -0.45
C VAL A 79 20.83 -1.03 1.04
N ALA A 80 21.39 0.11 1.36
CA ALA A 80 21.65 0.53 2.76
C ALA A 80 20.54 1.41 3.33
N ILE A 81 19.57 1.82 2.52
CA ILE A 81 18.46 2.69 2.94
C ILE A 81 17.14 1.94 2.89
N LYS A 82 16.09 2.51 3.50
CA LYS A 82 14.77 1.88 3.51
C LYS A 82 14.22 1.76 2.09
N ASN A 83 13.72 0.57 1.77
CA ASN A 83 13.11 0.26 0.48
C ASN A 83 11.62 0.02 0.68
N PRO A 84 10.74 0.71 -0.09
CA PRO A 84 9.30 0.56 0.07
C PRO A 84 8.75 -0.76 -0.48
N LEU A 85 9.46 -1.43 -1.39
CA LEU A 85 9.03 -2.72 -1.94
C LEU A 85 9.52 -3.85 -1.02
N ARG A 86 8.60 -4.45 -0.29
CA ARG A 86 8.90 -5.42 0.76
C ARG A 86 8.39 -6.80 0.35
N ASP A 87 9.10 -7.84 0.78
CA ASP A 87 8.74 -9.22 0.46
C ASP A 87 7.80 -9.78 1.52
N GLY A 88 6.58 -10.13 1.11
CA GLY A 88 5.56 -10.66 2.02
C GLY A 88 5.95 -12.01 2.61
N ASP A 89 6.62 -12.87 1.85
CA ASP A 89 7.04 -14.19 2.34
C ASP A 89 8.09 -14.08 3.45
N THR A 90 8.92 -13.05 3.40
CA THR A 90 10.00 -12.81 4.37
C THR A 90 9.53 -12.01 5.57
N GLU A 91 8.77 -10.94 5.33
CA GLU A 91 8.39 -9.97 6.37
C GLU A 91 7.03 -10.26 7.02
N ARG A 92 6.18 -11.02 6.33
CA ARG A 92 4.84 -11.40 6.82
C ARG A 92 4.59 -12.91 6.63
N PRO A 93 5.49 -13.78 7.10
CA PRO A 93 5.41 -15.21 6.81
C PRO A 93 4.17 -15.89 7.39
N ASP A 94 3.59 -15.31 8.45
CA ASP A 94 2.42 -15.87 9.12
C ASP A 94 1.09 -15.34 8.57
N ASP A 95 1.13 -14.43 7.61
CA ASP A 95 -0.07 -13.85 7.01
C ASP A 95 -0.28 -14.40 5.60
N PRO A 96 -1.27 -15.30 5.39
CA PRO A 96 -1.49 -15.90 4.07
C PRO A 96 -1.86 -14.90 2.98
N ALA A 97 -2.39 -13.73 3.34
CA ALA A 97 -2.69 -12.69 2.36
C ALA A 97 -1.44 -12.14 1.67
N TYR A 98 -0.29 -12.24 2.34
CA TYR A 98 1.00 -11.75 1.82
C TYR A 98 1.86 -12.85 1.18
N ALA A 99 1.37 -14.09 1.14
CA ALA A 99 2.09 -15.21 0.54
C ALA A 99 2.26 -15.00 -0.98
N ASN A 100 3.44 -15.31 -1.48
CA ASN A 100 3.80 -15.15 -2.90
C ASN A 100 3.57 -13.73 -3.42
N ALA A 101 3.74 -12.74 -2.56
CA ALA A 101 3.50 -11.34 -2.89
C ALA A 101 4.60 -10.43 -2.34
N TYR A 102 4.81 -9.33 -3.04
CA TYR A 102 5.43 -8.15 -2.47
C TYR A 102 4.36 -7.25 -1.89
N PHE A 103 4.75 -6.31 -1.06
CA PHE A 103 3.82 -5.28 -0.61
C PHE A 103 4.50 -3.92 -0.49
N VAL A 104 3.67 -2.89 -0.62
CA VAL A 104 4.09 -1.50 -0.51
C VAL A 104 3.12 -0.81 0.44
N ASN A 105 3.63 -0.13 1.45
CA ASN A 105 2.82 0.71 2.31
C ASN A 105 2.84 2.13 1.76
N ALA A 106 1.67 2.65 1.41
CA ALA A 106 1.52 4.00 0.88
C ALA A 106 0.66 4.84 1.82
N ASN A 107 1.00 6.11 1.95
CA ASN A 107 0.25 7.02 2.82
C ASN A 107 0.14 8.41 2.23
N SER A 108 -0.80 9.20 2.78
CA SER A 108 -1.02 10.59 2.39
C SER A 108 -1.63 11.38 3.53
N ALA A 109 -1.25 12.64 3.65
CA ALA A 109 -1.90 13.59 4.56
C ALA A 109 -3.28 14.02 4.03
N THR A 110 -3.52 13.86 2.73
CA THR A 110 -4.76 14.23 2.03
C THR A 110 -5.55 12.97 1.68
N ALA A 111 -6.87 13.03 1.79
CA ALA A 111 -7.73 11.90 1.44
C ALA A 111 -7.51 11.49 -0.03
N PRO A 112 -7.26 10.20 -0.30
CA PRO A 112 -7.16 9.74 -1.68
C PRO A 112 -8.51 9.78 -2.38
N GLY A 113 -8.50 9.99 -3.70
CA GLY A 113 -9.68 9.75 -4.50
C GLY A 113 -9.93 8.25 -4.60
N VAL A 114 -11.17 7.81 -4.43
CA VAL A 114 -11.54 6.40 -4.54
C VAL A 114 -12.66 6.27 -5.55
N VAL A 115 -12.39 5.52 -6.62
CA VAL A 115 -13.33 5.35 -7.72
C VAL A 115 -13.58 3.86 -7.98
N ASP A 116 -14.68 3.57 -8.69
CA ASP A 116 -14.98 2.22 -9.13
C ASP A 116 -14.28 1.88 -10.46
N ALA A 117 -14.57 0.72 -11.02
CA ALA A 117 -13.91 0.23 -12.24
C ALA A 117 -14.20 1.09 -13.48
N VAL A 118 -15.25 1.90 -13.46
CA VAL A 118 -15.60 2.83 -14.54
C VAL A 118 -15.30 4.28 -14.17
N CYS A 119 -14.49 4.49 -13.15
CA CYS A 119 -14.01 5.79 -12.68
C CYS A 119 -15.09 6.70 -12.08
N ASN A 120 -16.18 6.14 -11.58
CA ASN A 120 -17.14 6.89 -10.80
C ASN A 120 -16.74 6.92 -9.32
N PRO A 121 -16.87 8.06 -8.62
CA PRO A 121 -16.55 8.12 -7.20
C PRO A 121 -17.34 7.10 -6.39
N ILE A 122 -16.67 6.40 -5.49
CA ILE A 122 -17.32 5.51 -4.53
C ILE A 122 -17.69 6.34 -3.31
N LEU A 123 -18.98 6.41 -3.01
CA LEU A 123 -19.51 7.20 -1.90
C LEU A 123 -19.86 6.34 -0.68
N THR A 124 -20.05 5.06 -0.88
CA THR A 124 -20.41 4.12 0.18
C THR A 124 -19.15 3.52 0.79
N ARG A 125 -18.87 3.86 2.05
CA ARG A 125 -17.65 3.44 2.75
C ARG A 125 -17.47 1.92 2.81
N SER A 126 -18.57 1.19 2.97
CA SER A 126 -18.55 -0.27 3.08
C SER A 126 -18.10 -0.99 1.81
N GLU A 127 -18.09 -0.30 0.67
CA GLU A 127 -17.60 -0.88 -0.59
C GLU A 127 -16.06 -0.96 -0.65
N VAL A 128 -15.37 -0.24 0.24
CA VAL A 128 -13.91 -0.22 0.28
C VAL A 128 -13.44 -0.67 1.66
N TYR A 129 -12.84 -1.83 1.70
CA TYR A 129 -12.42 -2.49 2.93
C TYR A 129 -11.13 -3.29 2.68
N SER A 130 -10.46 -3.72 3.72
CA SER A 130 -9.28 -4.56 3.59
C SER A 130 -9.67 -5.92 3.01
N GLY A 131 -9.11 -6.24 1.85
CA GLY A 131 -9.44 -7.42 1.06
C GLY A 131 -9.89 -7.14 -0.36
N VAL A 132 -10.28 -5.92 -0.66
CA VAL A 132 -10.68 -5.48 -2.00
C VAL A 132 -9.49 -5.58 -2.97
N TYR A 133 -9.77 -5.97 -4.21
CA TYR A 133 -8.79 -5.92 -5.30
C TYR A 133 -8.99 -4.65 -6.12
N GLY A 134 -7.90 -3.96 -6.37
CA GLY A 134 -7.96 -2.73 -7.14
C GLY A 134 -6.60 -2.15 -7.46
N ARG A 135 -6.60 -1.19 -8.37
CA ARG A 135 -5.39 -0.46 -8.76
C ARG A 135 -5.15 0.69 -7.79
N ALA A 136 -3.90 1.03 -7.62
CA ALA A 136 -3.50 2.19 -6.82
C ALA A 136 -2.54 3.05 -7.63
N SER A 137 -2.73 4.36 -7.52
CA SER A 137 -1.79 5.36 -8.03
C SER A 137 -0.92 5.80 -6.87
N ILE A 138 0.38 5.58 -6.96
CA ILE A 138 1.35 5.91 -5.93
C ILE A 138 2.49 6.74 -6.52
N SER A 139 3.11 7.56 -5.69
CA SER A 139 4.30 8.34 -6.04
C SER A 139 5.45 7.93 -5.15
N VAL A 140 6.57 7.56 -5.76
CA VAL A 140 7.76 7.10 -5.04
C VAL A 140 8.71 8.28 -4.87
N TYR A 141 9.24 8.47 -3.67
CA TYR A 141 10.11 9.60 -3.35
C TYR A 141 11.16 9.23 -2.32
N ALA A 142 12.29 9.93 -2.36
CA ALA A 142 13.34 9.82 -1.35
C ALA A 142 13.01 10.71 -0.16
N PHE A 143 13.37 10.28 1.04
CA PHE A 143 13.21 11.06 2.26
C PHE A 143 14.44 11.00 3.15
N ASN A 144 14.60 12.06 3.94
CA ASN A 144 15.58 12.15 5.00
C ASN A 144 14.89 12.82 6.20
N SER A 145 14.61 12.04 7.22
CA SER A 145 13.96 12.51 8.43
C SER A 145 14.94 12.33 9.61
N ASN A 146 15.66 13.39 9.93
CA ASN A 146 16.64 13.39 11.02
C ASN A 146 17.68 12.26 10.90
N GLY A 147 18.19 12.05 9.69
CA GLY A 147 19.17 10.99 9.43
C GLY A 147 18.56 9.63 9.10
N ASN A 148 17.24 9.50 9.20
CA ASN A 148 16.54 8.30 8.80
C ASN A 148 16.26 8.40 7.30
N LEU A 149 17.01 7.64 6.51
CA LEU A 149 17.02 7.74 5.05
C LEU A 149 16.28 6.60 4.38
N GLY A 150 15.60 6.91 3.29
CA GLY A 150 14.94 5.87 2.53
C GLY A 150 14.15 6.38 1.35
N ILE A 151 13.47 5.42 0.72
CA ILE A 151 12.50 5.64 -0.34
C ILE A 151 11.13 5.26 0.22
N ALA A 152 10.14 6.06 -0.05
CA ALA A 152 8.77 5.85 0.44
C ALA A 152 7.76 6.03 -0.69
N CYS A 153 6.52 5.63 -0.43
CA CYS A 153 5.42 5.76 -1.39
C CYS A 153 4.32 6.65 -0.83
N GLY A 154 3.97 7.66 -1.60
CA GLY A 154 2.78 8.48 -1.36
C GLY A 154 1.57 7.86 -2.04
N LEU A 155 0.41 7.93 -1.38
CA LEU A 155 -0.85 7.46 -1.92
C LEU A 155 -1.56 8.60 -2.64
N ASN A 156 -1.89 8.42 -3.91
CA ASN A 156 -2.62 9.41 -4.69
C ASN A 156 -4.10 9.04 -4.80
N ASN A 157 -4.40 7.94 -5.49
CA ASN A 157 -5.77 7.54 -5.79
C ASN A 157 -5.91 6.01 -5.78
N LEU A 158 -7.14 5.54 -5.64
CA LEU A 158 -7.47 4.12 -5.63
C LEU A 158 -8.63 3.84 -6.60
N GLN A 159 -8.54 2.75 -7.33
CA GLN A 159 -9.61 2.28 -8.21
C GLN A 159 -9.99 0.85 -7.83
N LYS A 160 -11.18 0.67 -7.26
CA LYS A 160 -11.69 -0.66 -6.95
C LYS A 160 -12.06 -1.39 -8.23
N ILE A 161 -11.56 -2.61 -8.38
CA ILE A 161 -11.85 -3.46 -9.55
C ILE A 161 -12.86 -4.55 -9.18
N ARG A 162 -12.69 -5.20 -8.03
CA ARG A 162 -13.61 -6.25 -7.58
C ARG A 162 -13.55 -6.44 -6.07
N ASP A 163 -14.58 -7.05 -5.53
CA ASP A 163 -14.61 -7.46 -4.14
C ASP A 163 -13.62 -8.61 -3.90
N GLY A 164 -13.18 -8.73 -2.66
CA GLY A 164 -12.38 -9.84 -2.19
C GLY A 164 -12.83 -10.25 -0.80
N GLU A 165 -12.28 -11.34 -0.30
CA GLU A 165 -12.54 -11.77 1.05
C GLU A 165 -11.95 -10.78 2.06
N PRO A 166 -12.74 -10.32 3.06
CA PRO A 166 -12.21 -9.38 4.05
C PRO A 166 -10.98 -9.91 4.79
N LEU A 167 -9.99 -9.04 4.96
CA LEU A 167 -8.72 -9.36 5.63
C LEU A 167 -8.60 -8.76 7.03
N GLY A 168 -9.64 -8.14 7.54
CA GLY A 168 -9.55 -7.43 8.80
C GLY A 168 -9.43 -8.35 10.02
N SER A 169 -8.86 -7.80 11.09
CA SER A 169 -8.89 -8.41 12.42
C SER A 169 -10.28 -8.30 13.06
N ARG A 170 -11.17 -7.54 12.44
CA ARG A 170 -12.53 -7.40 12.91
C ARG A 170 -13.33 -8.62 12.51
N ALA A 171 -13.81 -9.37 13.49
CA ALA A 171 -14.69 -10.50 13.25
C ALA A 171 -15.97 -10.03 12.54
N SER A 172 -16.42 -10.80 11.57
CA SER A 172 -17.72 -10.54 10.93
C SER A 172 -18.85 -10.86 11.91
N ALA A 173 -20.01 -10.26 11.72
CA ALA A 173 -21.19 -10.56 12.53
C ALA A 173 -21.53 -12.04 12.46
N GLU A 174 -21.38 -12.66 11.31
CA GLU A 174 -21.60 -14.08 11.10
C GLU A 174 -20.62 -14.93 11.91
N SER A 175 -19.35 -14.54 11.96
CA SER A 175 -18.33 -15.22 12.74
C SER A 175 -18.60 -15.10 14.25
N ASP A 176 -19.05 -13.94 14.71
CA ASP A 176 -19.33 -13.72 16.13
C ASP A 176 -20.61 -14.43 16.58
N PHE A 177 -21.68 -14.31 15.81
CA PHE A 177 -23.02 -14.75 16.23
C PHE A 177 -23.37 -16.16 15.74
N GLY A 178 -22.81 -16.60 14.64
CA GLY A 178 -23.00 -17.96 14.15
C GLY A 178 -22.46 -19.04 15.09
N ASN A 179 -21.33 -18.75 15.73
CA ASN A 179 -20.71 -19.67 16.67
C ASN A 179 -21.44 -19.73 18.04
N GLU A 180 -22.01 -18.62 18.49
CA GLU A 180 -22.76 -18.56 19.74
C GLU A 180 -24.05 -19.38 19.65
N ASP A 181 -24.72 -19.34 18.51
CA ASP A 181 -25.96 -20.13 18.30
C ASP A 181 -25.68 -21.64 18.40
N ASP A 182 -24.51 -22.06 17.93
CA ASP A 182 -24.13 -23.49 18.02
C ASP A 182 -23.77 -23.90 19.45
N GLU A 183 -23.15 -23.01 20.23
CA GLU A 183 -22.81 -23.27 21.62
C GLU A 183 -24.07 -23.32 22.54
N ASP A 184 -25.00 -22.39 22.31
CA ASP A 184 -26.25 -22.35 23.06
C ASP A 184 -27.13 -23.58 22.82
N PHE A 185 -27.04 -24.15 21.65
CA PHE A 185 -27.77 -25.37 21.31
C PHE A 185 -27.18 -26.64 21.94
N LEU A 186 -25.90 -26.60 22.31
CA LEU A 186 -25.19 -27.76 22.85
C LEU A 186 -25.09 -27.75 24.39
N SER A 187 -25.47 -26.64 24.97
CA SER A 187 -25.59 -26.53 26.43
C SER A 187 -27.03 -26.83 26.90
#